data_bac369eca61d949ff8d3162292a6594f
#
_entry.id   bac369eca61d949ff8d3162292a6594f
#
_cell.length_a   1.000
_cell.length_b   1.000
_cell.length_c   1.000
_cell.angle_alpha   90.00
_cell.angle_beta   90.00
_cell.angle_gamma   90.00
#
_symmetry.space_group_name_H-M   'P 1'
#
loop_
_entity.id
_entity.type
_entity.pdbx_description
1 polymer ?
#
loop_
_entity_poly.entity_id
_entity_poly.type
_entity_poly.pdbx_seq_one_letter_code
_entity_poly.pdbx_strand_id
1 'polypeptide(L)'
;GKIKAMEADWIVDHGPYSEFGDLLTLRGAQYIGAGYGIENIRGLGKTVCTNHGWGAAFRGYGAPESEFASEVLIDELAEKLGMDPLELRAVNCYKPGDTNPSGQAPEVFSLPDMIDIMRPKFKAAKEKAAANSTDTVKRGVGVAIGIYGCGLDGPDSAESWAQYNEDGTVTIGVCWGDHGQGADAGALGTAHEALRPLNIAADRIRLVMNDTSKAPVGGPAGGSRSQLVVGNAIRVACETLIEAMKKPGGGFYTYDEMKAEGREVRQYGKWTTPCTSPDENGQGEPFCCYMYGLFMAEVAVDITTGKTAVEKLTMIADIGKVNNRLVTDGQLYGGLAQGIGLALTEDYEDIKKHSTLIGAGLPYIKDVPDDIELIYLENSRKDGPFGASGVGELPLTAPHAAIINAIYQACGARVRHLPARPEKVLAALKK
;
A
#
# COMPACT_ATOMS: atom_id res chain seq x y z
N GLY A 1 -18.37 -10.55 -19.81
CA GLY A 1 -17.72 -10.07 -18.57
C GLY A 1 -16.65 -8.98 -18.78
N LYS A 2 -16.38 -8.53 -19.99
CA LYS A 2 -15.46 -7.40 -20.25
C LYS A 2 -16.11 -6.07 -19.89
N ILE A 3 -15.54 -5.33 -18.95
CA ILE A 3 -16.01 -3.99 -18.56
C ILE A 3 -15.62 -3.00 -19.66
N LYS A 4 -16.57 -2.21 -20.17
CA LYS A 4 -16.37 -1.26 -21.27
C LYS A 4 -16.26 0.18 -20.80
N ALA A 5 -16.93 0.52 -19.72
CA ALA A 5 -16.90 1.86 -19.16
C ALA A 5 -17.23 1.82 -17.66
N MET A 6 -16.74 2.83 -16.96
CA MET A 6 -17.06 3.12 -15.56
C MET A 6 -17.32 4.59 -15.40
N GLU A 7 -18.38 4.93 -14.67
CA GLU A 7 -18.68 6.28 -14.24
C GLU A 7 -18.81 6.32 -12.72
N ALA A 8 -18.18 7.30 -12.08
CA ALA A 8 -18.21 7.44 -10.63
C ALA A 8 -18.28 8.91 -10.21
N ASP A 9 -19.20 9.20 -9.30
CA ASP A 9 -19.26 10.47 -8.58
C ASP A 9 -19.00 10.21 -7.11
N TRP A 10 -18.14 11.02 -6.47
CA TRP A 10 -17.87 10.88 -5.04
C TRP A 10 -17.76 12.23 -4.35
N ILE A 11 -18.01 12.20 -3.07
CA ILE A 11 -17.91 13.37 -2.19
C ILE A 11 -16.98 13.02 -1.05
N VAL A 12 -15.98 13.87 -0.82
CA VAL A 12 -15.09 13.79 0.35
C VAL A 12 -15.52 14.86 1.34
N ASP A 13 -16.08 14.42 2.46
CA ASP A 13 -16.39 15.30 3.59
C ASP A 13 -15.14 15.44 4.48
N HIS A 14 -14.55 16.61 4.48
CA HIS A 14 -13.32 16.90 5.21
C HIS A 14 -13.53 17.67 6.52
N GLY A 15 -14.77 17.84 6.92
CA GLY A 15 -15.10 18.63 8.10
C GLY A 15 -14.88 20.12 7.87
N PRO A 16 -14.61 20.91 8.93
CA PRO A 16 -14.55 22.37 8.84
C PRO A 16 -13.27 22.91 8.17
N TYR A 17 -12.21 22.09 8.09
CA TYR A 17 -10.91 22.49 7.54
C TYR A 17 -10.42 21.45 6.55
N SER A 18 -9.97 21.90 5.37
CA SER A 18 -9.35 21.02 4.38
C SER A 18 -7.83 21.19 4.43
N GLU A 19 -7.14 20.31 5.12
CA GLU A 19 -5.68 20.27 5.08
C GLU A 19 -5.18 19.63 3.77
N PHE A 20 -5.75 18.48 3.41
CA PHE A 20 -5.40 17.72 2.21
C PHE A 20 -6.63 17.16 1.48
N GLY A 21 -7.83 17.71 1.69
CA GLY A 21 -9.07 17.13 1.17
C GLY A 21 -9.20 17.15 -0.34
N ASP A 22 -8.72 18.19 -0.99
CA ASP A 22 -8.65 18.30 -2.44
C ASP A 22 -7.67 17.29 -3.04
N LEU A 23 -6.50 17.12 -2.44
CA LEU A 23 -5.53 16.10 -2.87
C LEU A 23 -6.06 14.68 -2.64
N LEU A 24 -6.77 14.43 -1.53
CA LEU A 24 -7.42 13.13 -1.28
C LEU A 24 -8.50 12.85 -2.33
N THR A 25 -9.27 13.88 -2.71
CA THR A 25 -10.29 13.77 -3.76
C THR A 25 -9.66 13.43 -5.11
N LEU A 26 -8.54 14.05 -5.47
CA LEU A 26 -7.75 13.71 -6.67
C LEU A 26 -7.21 12.27 -6.59
N ARG A 27 -6.66 11.88 -5.45
CA ARG A 27 -6.19 10.50 -5.23
C ARG A 27 -7.30 9.48 -5.43
N GLY A 28 -8.51 9.78 -4.92
CA GLY A 28 -9.68 8.95 -5.18
C GLY A 28 -9.92 8.71 -6.67
N ALA A 29 -9.75 9.74 -7.50
CA ALA A 29 -9.88 9.62 -8.95
C ALA A 29 -8.86 8.66 -9.58
N GLN A 30 -7.64 8.65 -9.08
CA GLN A 30 -6.56 7.80 -9.61
C GLN A 30 -6.78 6.30 -9.33
N TYR A 31 -7.63 5.97 -8.34
CA TYR A 31 -7.89 4.58 -7.92
C TYR A 31 -9.29 4.06 -8.27
N ILE A 32 -10.12 4.86 -8.95
CA ILE A 32 -11.42 4.39 -9.46
C ILE A 32 -11.19 3.30 -10.50
N GLY A 33 -11.72 2.10 -10.25
CA GLY A 33 -11.49 0.94 -11.12
C GLY A 33 -10.02 0.55 -11.19
N ALA A 34 -9.24 0.84 -10.15
CA ALA A 34 -7.83 0.48 -10.07
C ALA A 34 -7.64 -1.03 -10.21
N GLY A 35 -6.60 -1.42 -10.94
CA GLY A 35 -6.33 -2.82 -11.24
C GLY A 35 -7.03 -3.35 -12.49
N TYR A 36 -7.92 -2.57 -13.11
CA TYR A 36 -8.70 -3.02 -14.27
C TYR A 36 -8.42 -2.18 -15.53
N GLY A 37 -8.21 -2.87 -16.66
CA GLY A 37 -8.07 -2.25 -17.98
C GLY A 37 -9.43 -1.81 -18.53
N ILE A 38 -9.97 -0.70 -18.03
CA ILE A 38 -11.24 -0.11 -18.44
C ILE A 38 -10.96 0.99 -19.44
N GLU A 39 -11.47 0.82 -20.67
CA GLU A 39 -11.19 1.74 -21.78
C GLU A 39 -11.73 3.16 -21.57
N ASN A 40 -12.86 3.30 -20.84
CA ASN A 40 -13.56 4.56 -20.66
C ASN A 40 -13.89 4.76 -19.19
N ILE A 41 -13.25 5.72 -18.56
CA ILE A 41 -13.53 6.09 -17.15
C ILE A 41 -13.89 7.58 -17.13
N ARG A 42 -14.97 7.90 -16.45
CA ARG A 42 -15.39 9.26 -16.13
C ARG A 42 -15.68 9.36 -14.64
N GLY A 43 -15.20 10.41 -14.01
CA GLY A 43 -15.43 10.65 -12.60
C GLY A 43 -15.53 12.12 -12.25
N LEU A 44 -16.33 12.44 -11.21
CA LEU A 44 -16.43 13.76 -10.62
C LEU A 44 -16.30 13.65 -9.10
N GLY A 45 -15.16 14.10 -8.56
CA GLY A 45 -14.91 14.21 -7.14
C GLY A 45 -15.19 15.62 -6.63
N LYS A 46 -15.76 15.71 -5.43
CA LYS A 46 -15.99 16.99 -4.74
C LYS A 46 -15.48 16.90 -3.32
N THR A 47 -14.64 17.86 -2.92
CA THR A 47 -14.31 18.10 -1.52
C THR A 47 -15.32 19.06 -0.94
N VAL A 48 -15.90 18.73 0.21
CA VAL A 48 -16.88 19.57 0.89
C VAL A 48 -16.45 19.84 2.34
N CYS A 49 -16.74 21.04 2.82
CA CYS A 49 -16.57 21.40 4.23
C CYS A 49 -17.90 21.28 4.95
N THR A 50 -17.90 20.66 6.12
CA THR A 50 -19.08 20.44 6.96
C THR A 50 -18.76 20.69 8.44
N ASN A 51 -19.75 20.46 9.30
CA ASN A 51 -19.59 20.51 10.76
C ASN A 51 -19.18 19.16 11.36
N HIS A 52 -18.81 18.19 10.55
CA HIS A 52 -18.27 16.92 11.04
C HIS A 52 -16.88 17.07 11.66
N GLY A 53 -16.39 16.02 12.29
CA GLY A 53 -15.02 16.01 12.78
C GLY A 53 -14.02 16.26 11.64
N TRP A 54 -12.95 17.00 11.94
CA TRP A 54 -11.92 17.28 10.97
C TRP A 54 -11.25 15.99 10.47
N GLY A 55 -11.21 15.83 9.15
CA GLY A 55 -10.51 14.73 8.47
C GLY A 55 -9.06 15.10 8.16
N ALA A 56 -8.21 14.08 8.12
CA ALA A 56 -6.80 14.20 7.73
C ALA A 56 -6.37 12.96 6.93
N ALA A 57 -5.09 12.89 6.57
CA ALA A 57 -4.55 11.74 5.84
C ALA A 57 -4.64 10.45 6.68
N PHE A 58 -5.26 9.42 6.11
CA PHE A 58 -5.27 8.07 6.65
C PHE A 58 -4.49 7.14 5.71
N ARG A 59 -3.99 6.02 6.21
CA ARG A 59 -3.21 5.05 5.43
C ARG A 59 -3.95 4.63 4.16
N GLY A 60 -3.30 4.76 2.98
CA GLY A 60 -3.88 4.47 1.68
C GLY A 60 -4.50 5.68 0.96
N TYR A 61 -4.81 6.75 1.66
CA TYR A 61 -5.12 8.11 1.19
C TYR A 61 -5.89 8.16 -0.14
N GLY A 62 -7.19 7.83 -0.10
CA GLY A 62 -8.08 7.79 -1.26
C GLY A 62 -8.18 6.43 -1.96
N ALA A 63 -7.17 5.57 -1.88
CA ALA A 63 -7.24 4.22 -2.44
C ALA A 63 -8.25 3.33 -1.69
N PRO A 64 -8.25 3.25 -0.34
CA PRO A 64 -9.22 2.42 0.37
C PRO A 64 -10.68 2.77 0.04
N GLU A 65 -10.98 4.04 -0.07
CA GLU A 65 -12.33 4.54 -0.36
C GLU A 65 -12.78 4.16 -1.78
N SER A 66 -11.92 4.44 -2.77
CA SER A 66 -12.23 4.19 -4.19
C SER A 66 -12.21 2.70 -4.52
N GLU A 67 -11.26 1.95 -3.97
CA GLU A 67 -11.15 0.52 -4.20
C GLU A 67 -12.26 -0.24 -3.48
N PHE A 68 -12.70 0.20 -2.29
CA PHE A 68 -13.90 -0.34 -1.67
C PHE A 68 -15.11 -0.24 -2.60
N ALA A 69 -15.40 0.94 -3.10
CA ALA A 69 -16.54 1.17 -3.97
C ALA A 69 -16.43 0.34 -5.27
N SER A 70 -15.25 0.34 -5.89
CA SER A 70 -14.98 -0.40 -7.13
C SER A 70 -15.11 -1.91 -6.92
N GLU A 71 -14.49 -2.45 -5.89
CA GLU A 71 -14.41 -3.89 -5.64
C GLU A 71 -15.74 -4.51 -5.21
N VAL A 72 -16.56 -3.76 -4.45
CA VAL A 72 -17.93 -4.18 -4.14
C VAL A 72 -18.81 -4.14 -5.40
N LEU A 73 -18.65 -3.12 -6.25
CA LEU A 73 -19.38 -3.05 -7.53
C LEU A 73 -19.00 -4.20 -8.47
N ILE A 74 -17.70 -4.51 -8.57
CA ILE A 74 -17.21 -5.64 -9.40
C ILE A 74 -17.79 -6.97 -8.90
N ASP A 75 -17.89 -7.17 -7.59
CA ASP A 75 -18.50 -8.37 -7.01
C ASP A 75 -20.00 -8.46 -7.34
N GLU A 76 -20.73 -7.32 -7.29
CA GLU A 76 -22.13 -7.25 -7.73
C GLU A 76 -22.31 -7.53 -9.23
N LEU A 77 -21.37 -7.08 -10.06
CA LEU A 77 -21.38 -7.40 -11.49
C LEU A 77 -21.15 -8.89 -11.75
N ALA A 78 -20.22 -9.51 -11.00
CA ALA A 78 -19.99 -10.95 -11.09
C ALA A 78 -21.26 -11.75 -10.78
N GLU A 79 -21.97 -11.37 -9.71
CA GLU A 79 -23.27 -11.97 -9.34
C GLU A 79 -24.29 -11.83 -10.47
N LYS A 80 -24.50 -10.61 -11.00
CA LYS A 80 -25.47 -10.34 -12.07
C LYS A 80 -25.15 -11.09 -13.36
N LEU A 81 -23.88 -11.34 -13.63
CA LEU A 81 -23.42 -12.08 -14.81
C LEU A 81 -23.41 -13.60 -14.58
N GLY A 82 -23.62 -14.06 -13.35
CA GLY A 82 -23.45 -15.46 -12.99
C GLY A 82 -22.00 -15.95 -13.15
N MET A 83 -21.03 -15.05 -13.00
CA MET A 83 -19.60 -15.35 -13.11
C MET A 83 -18.98 -15.51 -11.72
N ASP A 84 -17.93 -16.34 -11.65
CA ASP A 84 -17.09 -16.38 -10.46
C ASP A 84 -16.40 -15.00 -10.28
N PRO A 85 -16.44 -14.41 -9.07
CA PRO A 85 -15.91 -13.07 -8.84
C PRO A 85 -14.40 -12.95 -9.08
N LEU A 86 -13.62 -14.01 -8.88
CA LEU A 86 -12.20 -14.02 -9.22
C LEU A 86 -11.99 -14.08 -10.75
N GLU A 87 -12.82 -14.84 -11.47
CA GLU A 87 -12.73 -14.92 -12.93
C GLU A 87 -13.17 -13.62 -13.63
N LEU A 88 -14.16 -12.90 -13.08
CA LEU A 88 -14.47 -11.55 -13.60
C LEU A 88 -13.29 -10.60 -13.44
N ARG A 89 -12.56 -10.68 -12.32
CA ARG A 89 -11.31 -9.94 -12.11
C ARG A 89 -10.23 -10.36 -13.09
N ALA A 90 -10.08 -11.66 -13.36
CA ALA A 90 -9.11 -12.20 -14.32
C ALA A 90 -9.35 -11.69 -15.75
N VAL A 91 -10.60 -11.54 -16.16
CA VAL A 91 -10.96 -11.02 -17.50
C VAL A 91 -10.53 -9.56 -17.63
N ASN A 92 -10.65 -8.77 -16.58
CA ASN A 92 -10.54 -7.32 -16.61
C ASN A 92 -9.27 -6.74 -16.01
N CYS A 93 -8.47 -7.51 -15.21
CA CYS A 93 -7.25 -7.00 -14.59
C CYS A 93 -6.24 -6.47 -15.64
N TYR A 94 -5.39 -5.54 -15.22
CA TYR A 94 -4.37 -4.93 -16.07
C TYR A 94 -3.53 -5.97 -16.82
N LYS A 95 -3.37 -5.71 -18.14
CA LYS A 95 -2.56 -6.48 -19.07
C LYS A 95 -1.70 -5.52 -19.89
N PRO A 96 -0.63 -5.98 -20.53
CA PRO A 96 0.15 -5.15 -21.45
C PRO A 96 -0.75 -4.46 -22.48
N GLY A 97 -0.63 -3.14 -22.56
CA GLY A 97 -1.44 -2.27 -23.41
C GLY A 97 -2.57 -1.53 -22.68
N ASP A 98 -2.90 -1.93 -21.44
CA ASP A 98 -3.86 -1.19 -20.63
C ASP A 98 -3.19 0.03 -19.95
N THR A 99 -4.01 1.03 -19.60
CA THR A 99 -3.63 2.20 -18.81
C THR A 99 -4.49 2.31 -17.56
N ASN A 100 -3.94 2.96 -16.54
CA ASN A 100 -4.69 3.33 -15.34
C ASN A 100 -5.57 4.59 -15.59
N PRO A 101 -6.38 5.03 -14.61
CA PRO A 101 -7.22 6.22 -14.77
C PRO A 101 -6.47 7.52 -15.08
N SER A 102 -5.17 7.64 -14.75
CA SER A 102 -4.34 8.79 -15.12
C SER A 102 -3.81 8.74 -16.57
N GLY A 103 -4.17 7.71 -17.35
CA GLY A 103 -3.64 7.47 -18.70
C GLY A 103 -2.24 6.84 -18.73
N GLN A 104 -1.66 6.57 -17.56
CA GLN A 104 -0.33 5.96 -17.44
C GLN A 104 -0.40 4.45 -17.63
N ALA A 105 0.53 3.89 -18.42
CA ALA A 105 0.71 2.45 -18.53
C ALA A 105 1.45 1.92 -17.27
N PRO A 106 0.95 0.86 -16.60
CA PRO A 106 1.66 0.21 -15.51
C PRO A 106 3.04 -0.30 -15.96
N GLU A 107 4.02 -0.21 -15.04
CA GLU A 107 5.40 -0.70 -15.28
C GLU A 107 5.45 -2.24 -15.27
N VAL A 108 4.67 -2.88 -14.40
CA VAL A 108 4.56 -4.34 -14.26
C VAL A 108 3.10 -4.77 -14.18
N PHE A 109 2.84 -6.00 -14.62
CA PHE A 109 1.49 -6.56 -14.71
C PHE A 109 1.37 -7.82 -13.84
N SER A 110 1.45 -7.63 -12.52
CA SER A 110 1.49 -8.72 -11.53
C SER A 110 0.14 -9.40 -11.30
N LEU A 111 -0.97 -8.72 -11.60
CA LEU A 111 -2.31 -9.18 -11.26
C LEU A 111 -2.71 -10.51 -11.91
N PRO A 112 -2.39 -10.80 -13.18
CA PRO A 112 -2.66 -12.11 -13.77
C PRO A 112 -2.02 -13.25 -13.00
N ASP A 113 -0.74 -13.14 -12.65
CA ASP A 113 0.00 -14.16 -11.88
C ASP A 113 -0.57 -14.31 -10.47
N MET A 114 -0.94 -13.20 -9.83
CA MET A 114 -1.60 -13.23 -8.51
C MET A 114 -2.93 -13.99 -8.56
N ILE A 115 -3.73 -13.76 -9.59
CA ILE A 115 -5.01 -14.45 -9.78
C ILE A 115 -4.77 -15.94 -9.99
N ASP A 116 -3.77 -16.34 -10.77
CA ASP A 116 -3.45 -17.75 -10.99
C ASP A 116 -3.02 -18.45 -9.70
N ILE A 117 -2.24 -17.80 -8.85
CA ILE A 117 -1.86 -18.29 -7.52
C ILE A 117 -3.08 -18.36 -6.59
N MET A 118 -3.97 -17.38 -6.65
CA MET A 118 -5.16 -17.32 -5.79
C MET A 118 -6.23 -18.36 -6.17
N ARG A 119 -6.37 -18.70 -7.43
CA ARG A 119 -7.45 -19.55 -7.97
C ARG A 119 -7.63 -20.87 -7.22
N PRO A 120 -6.59 -21.71 -7.02
CA PRO A 120 -6.75 -22.94 -6.25
C PRO A 120 -7.08 -22.68 -4.77
N LYS A 121 -6.53 -21.61 -4.16
CA LYS A 121 -6.80 -21.23 -2.77
C LYS A 121 -8.26 -20.78 -2.60
N PHE A 122 -8.74 -19.93 -3.50
CA PHE A 122 -10.12 -19.43 -3.48
C PHE A 122 -11.13 -20.57 -3.66
N LYS A 123 -10.86 -21.51 -4.57
CA LYS A 123 -11.69 -22.70 -4.74
C LYS A 123 -11.74 -23.53 -3.45
N ALA A 124 -10.59 -23.87 -2.88
CA ALA A 124 -10.51 -24.66 -1.64
C ALA A 124 -11.20 -23.96 -0.45
N ALA A 125 -11.02 -22.64 -0.32
CA ALA A 125 -11.69 -21.85 0.71
C ALA A 125 -13.21 -21.86 0.57
N LYS A 126 -13.74 -21.75 -0.65
CA LYS A 126 -15.19 -21.83 -0.93
C LYS A 126 -15.76 -23.21 -0.58
N GLU A 127 -15.06 -24.30 -0.94
CA GLU A 127 -15.46 -25.67 -0.59
C GLU A 127 -15.47 -25.87 0.92
N LYS A 128 -14.44 -25.38 1.63
CA LYS A 128 -14.35 -25.38 3.11
C LYS A 128 -15.48 -24.57 3.75
N ALA A 129 -15.77 -23.38 3.24
CA ALA A 129 -16.84 -22.51 3.74
C ALA A 129 -18.21 -23.19 3.59
N ALA A 130 -18.50 -23.79 2.44
CA ALA A 130 -19.74 -24.53 2.21
C ALA A 130 -19.90 -25.73 3.16
N ALA A 131 -18.83 -26.53 3.35
CA ALA A 131 -18.84 -27.70 4.21
C ALA A 131 -19.02 -27.38 5.70
N ASN A 132 -18.54 -26.19 6.15
CA ASN A 132 -18.55 -25.80 7.57
C ASN A 132 -19.65 -24.78 7.93
N SER A 133 -20.50 -24.38 6.99
CA SER A 133 -21.66 -23.54 7.26
C SER A 133 -22.76 -24.34 7.99
N THR A 134 -23.40 -23.68 8.96
CA THR A 134 -24.55 -24.24 9.70
C THR A 134 -25.82 -23.44 9.42
N ASP A 135 -26.92 -23.76 10.07
CA ASP A 135 -28.18 -23.03 9.89
C ASP A 135 -28.06 -21.58 10.38
N THR A 136 -27.28 -21.32 11.43
CA THR A 136 -27.13 -20.00 12.08
C THR A 136 -25.82 -19.31 11.79
N VAL A 137 -24.74 -20.05 11.52
CA VAL A 137 -23.41 -19.48 11.18
C VAL A 137 -23.10 -19.82 9.74
N LYS A 138 -23.12 -18.81 8.88
CA LYS A 138 -22.79 -18.93 7.45
C LYS A 138 -21.35 -18.51 7.20
N ARG A 139 -20.64 -19.26 6.37
CA ARG A 139 -19.27 -18.94 5.98
C ARG A 139 -19.20 -18.51 4.54
N GLY A 140 -18.34 -17.55 4.27
CA GLY A 140 -18.16 -17.03 2.91
C GLY A 140 -16.72 -16.62 2.66
N VAL A 141 -16.40 -16.52 1.38
CA VAL A 141 -15.07 -16.14 0.91
C VAL A 141 -15.21 -15.01 -0.10
N GLY A 142 -14.51 -13.92 0.12
CA GLY A 142 -14.50 -12.76 -0.78
C GLY A 142 -13.11 -12.42 -1.23
N VAL A 143 -13.00 -11.79 -2.39
CA VAL A 143 -11.74 -11.33 -2.97
C VAL A 143 -11.84 -9.86 -3.36
N ALA A 144 -10.69 -9.18 -3.37
CA ALA A 144 -10.56 -7.80 -3.84
C ALA A 144 -9.14 -7.55 -4.38
N ILE A 145 -9.04 -6.69 -5.40
CA ILE A 145 -7.76 -6.18 -5.92
C ILE A 145 -7.49 -4.83 -5.28
N GLY A 146 -6.22 -4.59 -4.92
CA GLY A 146 -5.75 -3.30 -4.45
C GLY A 146 -4.49 -2.87 -5.18
N ILE A 147 -4.39 -1.57 -5.46
CA ILE A 147 -3.21 -0.96 -6.08
C ILE A 147 -2.84 0.30 -5.31
N TYR A 148 -1.55 0.59 -5.26
CA TYR A 148 -1.09 1.86 -4.72
C TYR A 148 0.15 2.37 -5.43
N GLY A 149 0.14 3.64 -5.83
CA GLY A 149 1.30 4.33 -6.40
C GLY A 149 2.23 4.87 -5.31
N CYS A 150 3.54 4.66 -5.44
CA CYS A 150 4.53 5.17 -4.50
C CYS A 150 4.92 6.60 -4.86
N GLY A 151 4.68 7.57 -3.97
CA GLY A 151 5.06 8.96 -4.19
C GLY A 151 3.99 9.98 -3.78
N LEU A 152 4.21 11.24 -4.16
CA LEU A 152 3.38 12.40 -3.84
C LEU A 152 2.75 13.04 -5.08
N ASP A 153 2.20 12.25 -6.01
CA ASP A 153 1.47 12.71 -7.21
C ASP A 153 2.28 13.63 -8.13
N GLY A 154 3.52 13.27 -8.42
CA GLY A 154 4.37 14.05 -9.30
C GLY A 154 5.84 14.02 -8.92
N PRO A 155 6.62 15.03 -9.33
CA PRO A 155 8.03 15.10 -8.98
C PRO A 155 8.24 15.15 -7.46
N ASP A 156 9.06 14.24 -6.98
CA ASP A 156 9.38 14.10 -5.55
C ASP A 156 10.88 13.83 -5.40
N SER A 157 11.51 14.32 -4.34
CA SER A 157 12.95 14.17 -4.16
C SER A 157 13.35 13.99 -2.72
N ALA A 158 14.52 13.36 -2.53
CA ALA A 158 15.18 13.28 -1.23
C ALA A 158 16.69 13.40 -1.41
N GLU A 159 17.35 13.72 -0.31
CA GLU A 159 18.79 13.80 -0.21
C GLU A 159 19.31 12.89 0.91
N SER A 160 20.56 12.43 0.75
CA SER A 160 21.28 11.63 1.74
C SER A 160 22.77 11.96 1.66
N TRP A 161 23.53 11.59 2.68
CA TRP A 161 24.97 11.57 2.59
C TRP A 161 25.53 10.27 3.17
N ALA A 162 26.68 9.83 2.63
CA ALA A 162 27.45 8.71 3.11
C ALA A 162 28.87 9.17 3.46
N GLN A 163 29.36 8.82 4.65
CA GLN A 163 30.69 9.21 5.13
C GLN A 163 31.48 7.97 5.52
N TYR A 164 32.68 7.85 4.95
CA TYR A 164 33.66 6.88 5.41
C TYR A 164 34.40 7.43 6.63
N ASN A 165 34.49 6.65 7.72
CA ASN A 165 35.05 7.05 8.98
C ASN A 165 36.46 6.44 9.18
N GLU A 166 37.26 7.08 10.06
CA GLU A 166 38.63 6.66 10.41
C GLU A 166 38.68 5.20 10.92
N ASP A 167 37.67 4.77 11.66
CA ASP A 167 37.55 3.40 12.17
C ASP A 167 37.09 2.38 11.12
N GLY A 168 36.98 2.79 9.84
CA GLY A 168 36.53 1.95 8.73
C GLY A 168 35.02 1.66 8.73
N THR A 169 34.23 2.35 9.54
CA THR A 169 32.75 2.31 9.45
C THR A 169 32.26 3.29 8.40
N VAL A 170 31.01 3.12 7.94
CA VAL A 170 30.32 4.08 7.09
C VAL A 170 29.13 4.64 7.84
N THR A 171 29.01 5.97 7.90
CA THR A 171 27.83 6.64 8.46
C THR A 171 26.95 7.15 7.34
N ILE A 172 25.65 6.87 7.41
CA ILE A 172 24.64 7.36 6.47
C ILE A 172 23.80 8.42 7.19
N GLY A 173 23.72 9.61 6.61
CA GLY A 173 22.83 10.67 7.09
C GLY A 173 21.58 10.75 6.23
N VAL A 174 20.42 10.63 6.86
CA VAL A 174 19.15 10.55 6.14
C VAL A 174 18.00 11.05 7.00
N CYS A 175 17.01 11.69 6.37
CA CYS A 175 15.72 11.95 6.96
C CYS A 175 14.68 10.97 6.41
N TRP A 176 14.36 9.96 7.20
CA TRP A 176 13.33 8.96 6.91
C TRP A 176 12.51 8.78 8.19
N GLY A 177 11.38 9.49 8.27
CA GLY A 177 10.55 9.49 9.49
C GLY A 177 10.13 8.08 9.89
N ASP A 178 10.41 7.72 11.14
CA ASP A 178 9.97 6.45 11.72
C ASP A 178 8.73 6.69 12.59
N HIS A 179 7.63 6.02 12.24
CA HIS A 179 6.36 6.01 12.98
C HIS A 179 6.15 4.67 13.71
N GLY A 180 7.21 3.87 13.83
CA GLY A 180 7.17 2.48 14.27
C GLY A 180 7.22 1.46 13.13
N GLN A 181 7.28 1.92 11.86
CA GLN A 181 7.28 1.05 10.69
C GLN A 181 8.67 0.47 10.34
N GLY A 182 9.74 0.81 11.07
CA GLY A 182 11.09 0.28 10.86
C GLY A 182 11.87 0.98 9.76
N ALA A 183 11.82 2.31 9.70
CA ALA A 183 12.56 3.12 8.74
C ALA A 183 14.08 2.92 8.82
N ASP A 184 14.61 2.73 10.05
CA ASP A 184 16.02 2.43 10.30
C ASP A 184 16.46 1.13 9.63
N ALA A 185 15.68 0.06 9.76
CA ALA A 185 15.96 -1.22 9.09
C ALA A 185 15.92 -1.08 7.56
N GLY A 186 14.98 -0.28 7.03
CA GLY A 186 14.90 0.02 5.60
C GLY A 186 16.13 0.78 5.09
N ALA A 187 16.53 1.82 5.80
CA ALA A 187 17.73 2.62 5.47
C ALA A 187 19.00 1.79 5.56
N LEU A 188 19.16 1.00 6.63
CA LEU A 188 20.32 0.11 6.84
C LEU A 188 20.44 -0.95 5.74
N GLY A 189 19.33 -1.62 5.41
CA GLY A 189 19.30 -2.64 4.35
C GLY A 189 19.68 -2.06 2.99
N THR A 190 19.14 -0.89 2.65
CA THR A 190 19.46 -0.19 1.39
C THR A 190 20.94 0.23 1.35
N ALA A 191 21.47 0.78 2.45
CA ALA A 191 22.87 1.18 2.55
C ALA A 191 23.83 -0.03 2.46
N HIS A 192 23.48 -1.12 3.14
CA HIS A 192 24.29 -2.36 3.12
C HIS A 192 24.36 -2.95 1.71
N GLU A 193 23.24 -2.98 0.98
CA GLU A 193 23.22 -3.43 -0.40
C GLU A 193 24.08 -2.53 -1.30
N ALA A 194 23.96 -1.20 -1.15
CA ALA A 194 24.72 -0.23 -1.92
C ALA A 194 26.24 -0.32 -1.66
N LEU A 195 26.65 -0.63 -0.42
CA LEU A 195 28.05 -0.69 0.02
C LEU A 195 28.71 -2.07 -0.21
N ARG A 196 28.02 -3.03 -0.83
CA ARG A 196 28.58 -4.37 -1.15
C ARG A 196 29.95 -4.32 -1.83
N PRO A 197 30.23 -3.41 -2.80
CA PRO A 197 31.54 -3.35 -3.42
C PRO A 197 32.70 -3.05 -2.45
N LEU A 198 32.42 -2.40 -1.33
CA LEU A 198 33.42 -2.12 -0.27
C LEU A 198 33.54 -3.26 0.76
N ASN A 199 32.67 -4.29 0.65
CA ASN A 199 32.59 -5.39 1.62
C ASN A 199 32.43 -4.93 3.08
N ILE A 200 31.61 -3.88 3.29
CA ILE A 200 31.30 -3.33 4.61
C ILE A 200 30.22 -4.22 5.25
N ALA A 201 30.50 -4.77 6.43
CA ALA A 201 29.53 -5.56 7.18
C ALA A 201 28.40 -4.66 7.74
N ALA A 202 27.20 -5.20 7.90
CA ALA A 202 26.02 -4.43 8.32
C ALA A 202 26.18 -3.74 9.68
N ASP A 203 26.88 -4.38 10.63
CA ASP A 203 27.20 -3.84 11.96
C ASP A 203 28.25 -2.70 11.92
N ARG A 204 28.89 -2.48 10.77
CA ARG A 204 29.82 -1.38 10.52
C ARG A 204 29.16 -0.19 9.80
N ILE A 205 27.86 -0.24 9.56
CA ILE A 205 27.09 0.87 9.00
C ILE A 205 26.36 1.57 10.16
N ARG A 206 26.53 2.88 10.27
CA ARG A 206 25.89 3.72 11.27
C ARG A 206 24.86 4.62 10.60
N LEU A 207 23.77 4.90 11.29
CA LEU A 207 22.73 5.81 10.81
C LEU A 207 22.71 7.08 11.65
N VAL A 208 22.60 8.21 10.99
CA VAL A 208 22.21 9.51 11.58
C VAL A 208 20.87 9.87 10.96
N MET A 209 19.80 9.58 11.68
CA MET A 209 18.43 9.72 11.18
C MET A 209 17.68 10.82 11.92
N ASN A 210 16.89 11.60 11.17
CA ASN A 210 15.89 12.53 11.70
C ASN A 210 16.44 13.62 12.64
N ASP A 211 17.75 13.85 12.63
CA ASP A 211 18.39 14.97 13.29
C ASP A 211 18.50 16.13 12.29
N THR A 212 17.59 17.10 12.39
CA THR A 212 17.49 18.22 11.43
C THR A 212 18.73 19.10 11.38
N SER A 213 19.65 18.97 12.35
CA SER A 213 20.96 19.65 12.31
C SER A 213 22.02 18.92 11.49
N LYS A 214 21.78 17.65 11.15
CA LYS A 214 22.78 16.76 10.50
C LYS A 214 22.23 16.04 9.29
N ALA A 215 20.97 15.60 9.35
CA ALA A 215 20.33 14.89 8.27
C ALA A 215 19.86 15.84 7.17
N PRO A 216 20.01 15.47 5.89
CA PRO A 216 19.54 16.29 4.78
C PRO A 216 18.02 16.16 4.59
N VAL A 217 17.47 16.92 3.66
CA VAL A 217 16.02 16.91 3.39
C VAL A 217 15.60 15.57 2.81
N GLY A 218 14.66 14.88 3.49
CA GLY A 218 14.10 13.58 3.06
C GLY A 218 12.62 13.63 2.67
N GLY A 219 11.93 14.70 3.03
CA GLY A 219 10.48 14.81 2.88
C GLY A 219 9.69 13.97 3.90
N PRO A 220 8.36 13.95 3.80
CA PRO A 220 7.50 13.23 4.74
C PRO A 220 7.58 11.71 4.55
N ALA A 221 7.32 10.95 5.61
CA ALA A 221 7.09 9.50 5.55
C ALA A 221 5.60 9.21 5.29
N GLY A 222 5.15 9.47 4.07
CA GLY A 222 3.77 9.28 3.59
C GLY A 222 3.77 8.89 2.11
N GLY A 223 2.65 8.46 1.56
CA GLY A 223 2.55 8.05 0.16
C GLY A 223 3.40 6.82 -0.19
N SER A 224 3.79 6.01 0.78
CA SER A 224 4.68 4.84 0.64
C SER A 224 6.02 5.16 -0.07
N ARG A 225 6.43 6.44 -0.07
CA ARG A 225 7.54 6.97 -0.87
C ARG A 225 8.93 6.68 -0.31
N SER A 226 9.02 6.44 0.99
CA SER A 226 10.32 6.49 1.68
C SER A 226 11.32 5.46 1.12
N GLN A 227 10.93 4.20 0.95
CA GLN A 227 11.82 3.18 0.37
C GLN A 227 12.23 3.55 -1.07
N LEU A 228 11.31 4.09 -1.85
CA LEU A 228 11.57 4.50 -3.23
C LEU A 228 12.49 5.73 -3.30
N VAL A 229 12.08 6.84 -2.68
CA VAL A 229 12.72 8.15 -2.88
C VAL A 229 13.92 8.32 -1.98
N VAL A 230 13.77 8.07 -0.68
CA VAL A 230 14.87 8.17 0.29
C VAL A 230 15.86 7.02 0.10
N GLY A 231 15.38 5.81 -0.19
CA GLY A 231 16.23 4.66 -0.50
C GLY A 231 17.13 4.91 -1.71
N ASN A 232 16.60 5.52 -2.79
CA ASN A 232 17.43 5.93 -3.94
C ASN A 232 18.44 7.02 -3.59
N ALA A 233 18.08 7.99 -2.75
CA ALA A 233 19.04 8.99 -2.28
C ALA A 233 20.21 8.38 -1.49
N ILE A 234 19.92 7.38 -0.62
CA ILE A 234 20.93 6.57 0.07
C ILE A 234 21.81 5.83 -0.95
N ARG A 235 21.20 5.15 -1.93
CA ARG A 235 21.93 4.42 -2.98
C ARG A 235 22.89 5.35 -3.71
N VAL A 236 22.42 6.52 -4.17
CA VAL A 236 23.25 7.50 -4.89
C VAL A 236 24.39 8.03 -4.00
N ALA A 237 24.13 8.33 -2.71
CA ALA A 237 25.18 8.78 -1.79
C ALA A 237 26.27 7.72 -1.60
N CYS A 238 25.88 6.45 -1.44
CA CYS A 238 26.80 5.33 -1.32
C CYS A 238 27.60 5.09 -2.61
N GLU A 239 26.96 5.13 -3.77
CA GLU A 239 27.61 4.99 -5.08
C GLU A 239 28.64 6.12 -5.30
N THR A 240 28.27 7.37 -4.94
CA THR A 240 29.19 8.50 -5.03
C THR A 240 30.39 8.34 -4.08
N LEU A 241 30.17 7.80 -2.87
CA LEU A 241 31.25 7.51 -1.93
C LEU A 241 32.19 6.43 -2.51
N ILE A 242 31.63 5.35 -3.04
CA ILE A 242 32.40 4.27 -3.67
C ILE A 242 33.28 4.80 -4.81
N GLU A 243 32.71 5.66 -5.69
CA GLU A 243 33.47 6.29 -6.77
C GLU A 243 34.62 7.16 -6.24
N ALA A 244 34.36 7.95 -5.17
CA ALA A 244 35.40 8.80 -4.54
C ALA A 244 36.53 7.96 -3.91
N MET A 245 36.23 6.72 -3.48
CA MET A 245 37.20 5.80 -2.88
C MET A 245 37.97 4.97 -3.90
N LYS A 246 37.59 4.90 -5.17
CA LYS A 246 38.31 4.09 -6.18
C LYS A 246 39.71 4.60 -6.45
N LYS A 247 40.68 3.70 -6.50
CA LYS A 247 42.06 3.96 -6.94
C LYS A 247 42.22 3.77 -8.44
N PRO A 248 43.06 4.58 -9.13
CA PRO A 248 43.29 4.41 -10.57
C PRO A 248 43.82 3.01 -10.97
N GLY A 249 44.54 2.35 -10.07
CA GLY A 249 45.12 0.99 -10.29
C GLY A 249 44.23 -0.16 -9.80
N GLY A 250 43.00 0.11 -9.34
CA GLY A 250 42.11 -0.84 -8.71
C GLY A 250 42.16 -0.82 -7.19
N GLY A 251 41.10 -1.34 -6.54
CA GLY A 251 40.90 -1.26 -5.10
C GLY A 251 40.40 0.10 -4.64
N PHE A 252 40.38 0.28 -3.32
CA PHE A 252 39.79 1.46 -2.66
C PHE A 252 40.80 2.14 -1.74
N TYR A 253 40.73 3.46 -1.63
CA TYR A 253 41.48 4.24 -0.67
C TYR A 253 41.01 3.93 0.75
N THR A 254 41.96 3.86 1.69
CA THR A 254 41.68 3.90 3.12
C THR A 254 41.30 5.32 3.53
N TYR A 255 40.80 5.50 4.75
CA TYR A 255 40.48 6.82 5.28
C TYR A 255 41.71 7.76 5.28
N ASP A 256 42.86 7.26 5.77
CA ASP A 256 44.10 8.04 5.83
C ASP A 256 44.62 8.42 4.44
N GLU A 257 44.55 7.48 3.48
CA GLU A 257 44.93 7.77 2.09
C GLU A 257 44.01 8.82 1.46
N MET A 258 42.69 8.78 1.71
CA MET A 258 41.76 9.81 1.24
C MET A 258 42.12 11.18 1.82
N LYS A 259 42.38 11.24 3.14
CA LYS A 259 42.80 12.51 3.80
C LYS A 259 44.11 13.03 3.31
N ALA A 260 45.09 12.17 3.09
CA ALA A 260 46.42 12.53 2.59
C ALA A 260 46.35 13.13 1.17
N GLU A 261 45.42 12.63 0.33
CA GLU A 261 45.17 13.16 -1.01
C GLU A 261 44.15 14.32 -1.06
N GLY A 262 43.69 14.79 0.11
CA GLY A 262 42.70 15.90 0.18
C GLY A 262 41.34 15.52 -0.34
N ARG A 263 40.99 14.22 -0.36
CA ARG A 263 39.68 13.73 -0.82
C ARG A 263 38.62 13.86 0.27
N GLU A 264 37.44 14.27 -0.12
CA GLU A 264 36.32 14.34 0.79
C GLU A 264 35.82 12.94 1.16
N VAL A 265 35.80 12.64 2.48
CA VAL A 265 35.33 11.37 3.05
C VAL A 265 33.82 11.30 3.18
N ARG A 266 33.11 12.41 2.99
CA ARG A 266 31.65 12.49 2.96
C ARG A 266 31.19 12.84 1.55
N GLN A 267 30.24 12.08 1.05
CA GLN A 267 29.65 12.27 -0.26
C GLN A 267 28.14 12.42 -0.15
N TYR A 268 27.54 13.13 -1.07
CA TYR A 268 26.11 13.44 -1.07
C TYR A 268 25.41 12.75 -2.24
N GLY A 269 24.16 12.36 -2.00
CA GLY A 269 23.28 11.80 -2.99
C GLY A 269 21.94 12.53 -3.00
N LYS A 270 21.43 12.79 -4.17
CA LYS A 270 20.07 13.29 -4.41
C LYS A 270 19.40 12.44 -5.46
N TRP A 271 18.14 12.12 -5.25
CA TRP A 271 17.34 11.46 -6.26
C TRP A 271 15.98 12.12 -6.36
N THR A 272 15.50 12.25 -7.60
CA THR A 272 14.21 12.84 -7.93
C THR A 272 13.44 11.85 -8.80
N THR A 273 12.16 11.64 -8.50
CA THR A 273 11.29 10.76 -9.29
C THR A 273 11.15 11.26 -10.72
N PRO A 274 11.12 10.39 -11.74
CA PRO A 274 10.82 10.75 -13.11
C PRO A 274 9.30 10.88 -13.35
N CYS A 275 8.58 11.52 -12.41
CA CYS A 275 7.13 11.64 -12.44
C CYS A 275 6.70 13.01 -12.97
N THR A 276 5.47 13.10 -13.47
CA THR A 276 4.80 14.35 -13.83
C THR A 276 3.56 14.55 -13.00
N SER A 277 3.29 15.78 -12.59
CA SER A 277 2.01 16.08 -11.91
C SER A 277 0.85 15.87 -12.88
N PRO A 278 -0.31 15.40 -12.39
CA PRO A 278 -1.52 15.32 -13.20
C PRO A 278 -1.93 16.71 -13.74
N ASP A 279 -2.44 16.73 -14.96
CA ASP A 279 -3.03 17.93 -15.57
C ASP A 279 -4.44 18.21 -14.99
N GLU A 280 -5.12 19.22 -15.55
CA GLU A 280 -6.47 19.61 -15.14
C GLU A 280 -7.55 18.53 -15.36
N ASN A 281 -7.26 17.52 -16.19
CA ASN A 281 -8.10 16.36 -16.44
C ASN A 281 -7.66 15.13 -15.63
N GLY A 282 -6.69 15.28 -14.72
CA GLY A 282 -6.13 14.19 -13.93
C GLY A 282 -5.20 13.25 -14.70
N GLN A 283 -4.74 13.65 -15.91
CA GLN A 283 -3.88 12.83 -16.77
C GLN A 283 -2.40 13.17 -16.57
N GLY A 284 -1.55 12.14 -16.55
CA GLY A 284 -0.11 12.28 -16.34
C GLY A 284 0.53 10.97 -15.86
N GLU A 285 1.78 11.08 -15.43
CA GLU A 285 2.55 9.97 -14.87
C GLU A 285 2.90 10.25 -13.40
N PRO A 286 1.88 10.28 -12.49
CA PRO A 286 2.06 10.72 -11.11
C PRO A 286 2.96 9.81 -10.27
N PHE A 287 3.13 8.55 -10.66
CA PHE A 287 3.93 7.56 -9.93
C PHE A 287 4.83 6.76 -10.88
N CYS A 288 6.10 6.67 -10.57
CA CYS A 288 7.04 5.82 -11.32
C CYS A 288 7.06 4.36 -10.84
N CYS A 289 6.43 4.07 -9.68
CA CYS A 289 6.30 2.72 -9.14
C CYS A 289 4.90 2.49 -8.62
N TYR A 290 4.31 1.33 -8.95
CA TYR A 290 3.04 0.86 -8.37
C TYR A 290 3.27 -0.42 -7.58
N MET A 291 2.50 -0.57 -6.50
CA MET A 291 2.35 -1.79 -5.71
C MET A 291 1.03 -2.46 -6.04
N TYR A 292 1.00 -3.78 -6.01
CA TYR A 292 -0.18 -4.58 -6.33
C TYR A 292 -0.51 -5.53 -5.20
N GLY A 293 -1.79 -5.68 -4.88
CA GLY A 293 -2.32 -6.61 -3.89
C GLY A 293 -3.54 -7.36 -4.40
N LEU A 294 -3.62 -8.65 -4.10
CA LEU A 294 -4.83 -9.44 -4.23
C LEU A 294 -5.15 -10.00 -2.86
N PHE A 295 -6.32 -9.63 -2.36
CA PHE A 295 -6.81 -9.96 -1.02
C PHE A 295 -7.89 -11.03 -1.09
N MET A 296 -7.86 -11.98 -0.16
CA MET A 296 -8.92 -12.94 0.08
C MET A 296 -9.26 -12.96 1.57
N ALA A 297 -10.53 -12.90 1.90
CA ALA A 297 -11.04 -13.02 3.26
C ALA A 297 -11.98 -14.22 3.38
N GLU A 298 -11.77 -15.04 4.42
CA GLU A 298 -12.69 -16.07 4.88
C GLU A 298 -13.40 -15.54 6.13
N VAL A 299 -14.73 -15.53 6.13
CA VAL A 299 -15.52 -14.99 7.25
C VAL A 299 -16.57 -15.99 7.73
N ALA A 300 -16.94 -15.86 9.01
CA ALA A 300 -18.11 -16.50 9.61
C ALA A 300 -19.11 -15.42 10.04
N VAL A 301 -20.34 -15.52 9.59
CA VAL A 301 -21.44 -14.59 9.90
C VAL A 301 -22.52 -15.34 10.68
N ASP A 302 -22.77 -14.92 11.90
CA ASP A 302 -23.94 -15.36 12.67
C ASP A 302 -25.17 -14.57 12.18
N ILE A 303 -26.03 -15.22 11.41
CA ILE A 303 -27.21 -14.58 10.80
C ILE A 303 -28.32 -14.26 11.81
N THR A 304 -28.22 -14.76 13.05
CA THR A 304 -29.18 -14.47 14.11
C THR A 304 -28.82 -13.19 14.87
N THR A 305 -27.53 -12.89 14.98
CA THR A 305 -27.01 -11.72 15.68
C THR A 305 -26.44 -10.66 14.75
N GLY A 306 -26.10 -11.01 13.50
CA GLY A 306 -25.38 -10.14 12.55
C GLY A 306 -23.87 -10.05 12.79
N LYS A 307 -23.34 -10.72 13.81
CA LYS A 307 -21.90 -10.69 14.12
C LYS A 307 -21.10 -11.40 13.04
N THR A 308 -20.01 -10.75 12.63
CA THR A 308 -19.06 -11.28 11.66
C THR A 308 -17.69 -11.45 12.33
N ALA A 309 -17.07 -12.61 12.11
CA ALA A 309 -15.67 -12.87 12.48
C ALA A 309 -14.88 -13.13 11.19
N VAL A 310 -13.69 -12.55 11.10
CA VAL A 310 -12.72 -12.89 10.06
C VAL A 310 -11.94 -14.11 10.54
N GLU A 311 -12.06 -15.23 9.82
CA GLU A 311 -11.42 -16.50 10.20
C GLU A 311 -10.02 -16.64 9.58
N LYS A 312 -9.81 -16.06 8.37
CA LYS A 312 -8.52 -16.05 7.67
C LYS A 312 -8.42 -14.87 6.73
N LEU A 313 -7.21 -14.35 6.57
CA LEU A 313 -6.84 -13.43 5.50
C LEU A 313 -5.68 -14.01 4.68
N THR A 314 -5.77 -13.89 3.36
CA THR A 314 -4.66 -14.19 2.46
C THR A 314 -4.39 -12.94 1.62
N MET A 315 -3.14 -12.52 1.57
CA MET A 315 -2.70 -11.41 0.72
C MET A 315 -1.55 -11.87 -0.17
N ILE A 316 -1.72 -11.70 -1.48
CA ILE A 316 -0.62 -11.79 -2.43
C ILE A 316 -0.21 -10.35 -2.74
N ALA A 317 1.06 -10.02 -2.49
CA ALA A 317 1.60 -8.68 -2.66
C ALA A 317 2.76 -8.67 -3.65
N ASP A 318 2.80 -7.66 -4.51
CA ASP A 318 3.98 -7.32 -5.30
C ASP A 318 4.40 -5.88 -5.01
N ILE A 319 5.50 -5.78 -4.31
CA ILE A 319 6.12 -4.52 -3.87
C ILE A 319 7.55 -4.37 -4.44
N GLY A 320 7.84 -5.08 -5.53
CA GLY A 320 9.22 -5.23 -6.00
C GLY A 320 10.05 -6.12 -5.07
N LYS A 321 11.35 -5.91 -5.07
CA LYS A 321 12.27 -6.65 -4.18
C LYS A 321 12.05 -6.30 -2.72
N VAL A 322 11.92 -7.31 -1.88
CA VAL A 322 11.72 -7.13 -0.44
C VAL A 322 13.05 -6.76 0.22
N ASN A 323 13.14 -5.55 0.77
CA ASN A 323 14.36 -5.08 1.45
C ASN A 323 14.58 -5.81 2.78
N ASN A 324 13.57 -5.86 3.64
CA ASN A 324 13.62 -6.55 4.94
C ASN A 324 12.31 -7.29 5.18
N ARG A 325 12.35 -8.62 5.16
CA ARG A 325 11.15 -9.46 5.24
C ARG A 325 10.38 -9.28 6.54
N LEU A 326 11.07 -9.24 7.68
CA LEU A 326 10.43 -9.12 8.98
C LEU A 326 9.64 -7.80 9.12
N VAL A 327 10.27 -6.70 8.72
CA VAL A 327 9.63 -5.36 8.76
C VAL A 327 8.48 -5.28 7.76
N THR A 328 8.67 -5.83 6.57
CA THR A 328 7.64 -5.87 5.52
C THR A 328 6.43 -6.68 5.96
N ASP A 329 6.63 -7.89 6.50
CA ASP A 329 5.54 -8.72 7.04
C ASP A 329 4.76 -7.96 8.12
N GLY A 330 5.47 -7.26 9.04
CA GLY A 330 4.84 -6.41 10.05
C GLY A 330 3.96 -5.31 9.46
N GLN A 331 4.39 -4.68 8.35
CA GLN A 331 3.58 -3.69 7.65
C GLN A 331 2.32 -4.29 7.01
N LEU A 332 2.44 -5.48 6.41
CA LEU A 332 1.28 -6.15 5.81
C LEU A 332 0.28 -6.59 6.87
N TYR A 333 0.72 -7.22 7.96
CA TYR A 333 -0.16 -7.59 9.07
C TYR A 333 -0.88 -6.38 9.66
N GLY A 334 -0.16 -5.29 9.91
CA GLY A 334 -0.74 -4.06 10.47
C GLY A 334 -1.78 -3.41 9.57
N GLY A 335 -1.57 -3.39 8.25
CA GLY A 335 -2.56 -2.87 7.30
C GLY A 335 -3.79 -3.76 7.18
N LEU A 336 -3.61 -5.08 7.16
CA LEU A 336 -4.73 -6.03 7.16
C LEU A 336 -5.59 -5.90 8.43
N ALA A 337 -4.96 -5.72 9.61
CA ALA A 337 -5.67 -5.48 10.85
C ALA A 337 -6.51 -4.18 10.82
N GLN A 338 -5.96 -3.10 10.26
CA GLN A 338 -6.72 -1.86 10.03
C GLN A 338 -7.90 -2.10 9.07
N GLY A 339 -7.72 -2.92 8.03
CA GLY A 339 -8.79 -3.29 7.11
C GLY A 339 -9.95 -4.03 7.78
N ILE A 340 -9.69 -4.86 8.79
CA ILE A 340 -10.73 -5.46 9.63
C ILE A 340 -11.50 -4.37 10.38
N GLY A 341 -10.80 -3.40 10.97
CA GLY A 341 -11.41 -2.27 11.64
C GLY A 341 -12.35 -1.49 10.72
N LEU A 342 -11.86 -1.07 9.54
CA LEU A 342 -12.69 -0.36 8.55
C LEU A 342 -13.91 -1.18 8.12
N ALA A 343 -13.75 -2.50 7.92
CA ALA A 343 -14.84 -3.36 7.50
C ALA A 343 -15.93 -3.49 8.58
N LEU A 344 -15.57 -3.68 9.85
CA LEU A 344 -16.47 -4.24 10.84
C LEU A 344 -16.76 -3.33 12.04
N THR A 345 -15.82 -2.46 12.47
CA THR A 345 -15.90 -1.85 13.80
C THR A 345 -15.62 -0.36 13.85
N GLU A 346 -14.70 0.18 13.05
CA GLU A 346 -14.29 1.58 13.12
C GLU A 346 -15.36 2.52 12.58
N ASP A 347 -15.72 3.53 13.39
CA ASP A 347 -16.74 4.50 13.08
C ASP A 347 -16.40 5.87 13.68
N TYR A 348 -16.50 6.89 12.87
CA TYR A 348 -16.20 8.27 13.24
C TYR A 348 -17.38 9.24 12.97
N GLU A 349 -18.56 8.71 12.68
CA GLU A 349 -19.75 9.48 12.33
C GLU A 349 -20.22 10.41 13.46
N ASP A 350 -20.09 9.97 14.71
CA ASP A 350 -20.47 10.76 15.89
C ASP A 350 -19.24 11.08 16.76
N ILE A 351 -18.71 12.29 16.63
CA ILE A 351 -17.51 12.73 17.36
C ILE A 351 -17.62 12.62 18.88
N LYS A 352 -18.81 12.66 19.47
CA LYS A 352 -19.01 12.53 20.92
C LYS A 352 -18.91 11.08 21.36
N LYS A 353 -19.44 10.15 20.58
CA LYS A 353 -19.39 8.71 20.85
C LYS A 353 -18.03 8.13 20.50
N HIS A 354 -17.43 8.59 19.41
CA HIS A 354 -16.23 8.04 18.82
C HIS A 354 -14.96 8.84 19.21
N SER A 355 -14.97 9.51 20.36
CA SER A 355 -13.90 10.38 20.83
C SER A 355 -12.73 9.65 21.51
N THR A 356 -12.81 8.33 21.70
CA THR A 356 -11.76 7.50 22.27
C THR A 356 -11.46 6.33 21.34
N LEU A 357 -10.29 5.69 21.47
CA LEU A 357 -9.93 4.51 20.66
C LEU A 357 -10.97 3.39 20.79
N ILE A 358 -11.46 3.13 21.99
CA ILE A 358 -12.53 2.14 22.25
C ILE A 358 -13.85 2.62 21.60
N GLY A 359 -14.21 3.87 21.82
CA GLY A 359 -15.44 4.45 21.27
C GLY A 359 -15.43 4.46 19.73
N ALA A 360 -14.29 4.75 19.12
CA ALA A 360 -14.10 4.69 17.69
C ALA A 360 -14.08 3.27 17.12
N GLY A 361 -14.02 2.24 17.97
CA GLY A 361 -14.11 0.85 17.54
C GLY A 361 -12.85 0.30 16.89
N LEU A 362 -11.65 0.78 17.28
CA LEU A 362 -10.41 0.18 16.78
C LEU A 362 -10.36 -1.31 17.12
N PRO A 363 -9.92 -2.16 16.19
CA PRO A 363 -9.90 -3.61 16.43
C PRO A 363 -8.89 -3.98 17.51
N TYR A 364 -9.26 -4.94 18.33
CA TYR A 364 -8.35 -5.57 19.30
C TYR A 364 -7.61 -6.73 18.62
N ILE A 365 -6.53 -7.19 19.25
CA ILE A 365 -5.75 -8.35 18.75
C ILE A 365 -6.61 -9.60 18.55
N LYS A 366 -7.65 -9.80 19.36
CA LYS A 366 -8.59 -10.92 19.26
C LYS A 366 -9.57 -10.83 18.07
N ASP A 367 -9.67 -9.64 17.46
CA ASP A 367 -10.51 -9.42 16.28
C ASP A 367 -9.73 -9.74 14.98
N VAL A 368 -8.41 -9.89 15.09
CA VAL A 368 -7.49 -10.26 14.01
C VAL A 368 -7.34 -11.78 14.02
N PRO A 369 -7.50 -12.47 12.87
CA PRO A 369 -7.34 -13.92 12.82
C PRO A 369 -5.87 -14.32 13.04
N ASP A 370 -5.66 -15.48 13.68
CA ASP A 370 -4.32 -16.07 13.81
C ASP A 370 -3.78 -16.58 12.45
N ASP A 371 -4.67 -16.94 11.52
CA ASP A 371 -4.32 -17.44 10.19
C ASP A 371 -4.30 -16.27 9.18
N ILE A 372 -3.11 -15.69 8.99
CA ILE A 372 -2.85 -14.70 7.94
C ILE A 372 -1.73 -15.22 7.05
N GLU A 373 -2.05 -15.44 5.78
CA GLU A 373 -1.10 -15.93 4.77
C GLU A 373 -0.60 -14.79 3.88
N LEU A 374 0.71 -14.56 3.86
CA LEU A 374 1.37 -13.56 3.00
C LEU A 374 2.19 -14.25 1.91
N ILE A 375 1.92 -13.90 0.66
CA ILE A 375 2.62 -14.41 -0.52
C ILE A 375 3.20 -13.22 -1.27
N TYR A 376 4.46 -13.30 -1.67
CA TYR A 376 5.15 -12.23 -2.39
C TYR A 376 5.45 -12.63 -3.82
N LEU A 377 5.14 -11.71 -4.74
CA LEU A 377 5.78 -11.61 -6.04
C LEU A 377 6.82 -10.51 -5.96
N GLU A 378 8.02 -10.78 -6.42
CA GLU A 378 9.13 -9.83 -6.33
C GLU A 378 9.54 -9.34 -7.71
N ASN A 379 8.58 -8.83 -8.49
CA ASN A 379 8.85 -8.23 -9.79
C ASN A 379 9.62 -6.91 -9.59
N SER A 380 10.86 -6.87 -10.05
CA SER A 380 11.76 -5.73 -9.84
C SER A 380 11.16 -4.44 -10.41
N ARG A 381 11.24 -3.34 -9.66
CA ARG A 381 10.85 -1.99 -10.13
C ARG A 381 12.05 -1.28 -10.72
N LYS A 382 11.89 -0.78 -11.95
CA LYS A 382 12.96 -0.10 -12.71
C LYS A 382 13.55 1.07 -11.94
N ASP A 383 12.69 1.92 -11.39
CA ASP A 383 13.08 3.13 -10.67
C ASP A 383 13.26 2.91 -9.15
N GLY A 384 13.03 1.70 -8.67
CA GLY A 384 13.21 1.35 -7.26
C GLY A 384 14.66 1.07 -6.90
N PRO A 385 15.11 1.44 -5.69
CA PRO A 385 16.46 1.11 -5.23
C PRO A 385 16.60 -0.41 -5.16
N PHE A 386 17.51 -0.96 -5.95
CA PHE A 386 17.71 -2.43 -6.11
C PHE A 386 16.42 -3.19 -6.46
N GLY A 387 15.48 -2.53 -7.15
CA GLY A 387 14.22 -3.12 -7.57
C GLY A 387 13.10 -3.09 -6.52
N ALA A 388 13.29 -2.47 -5.37
CA ALA A 388 12.28 -2.33 -4.32
C ALA A 388 11.33 -1.17 -4.60
N SER A 389 10.08 -1.26 -4.10
CA SER A 389 9.15 -0.13 -3.99
C SER A 389 8.84 0.18 -2.52
N GLY A 390 7.83 1.01 -2.25
CA GLY A 390 7.25 1.12 -0.91
C GLY A 390 6.41 -0.10 -0.54
N VAL A 391 5.85 -0.09 0.68
CA VAL A 391 4.92 -1.13 1.15
C VAL A 391 3.83 -0.56 2.05
N GLY A 392 4.05 0.64 2.59
CA GLY A 392 3.32 1.15 3.74
C GLY A 392 1.80 1.13 3.60
N GLU A 393 1.25 1.51 2.47
CA GLU A 393 -0.18 1.75 2.29
C GLU A 393 -0.92 0.63 1.56
N LEU A 394 -0.24 -0.15 0.73
CA LEU A 394 -0.85 -1.25 -0.03
C LEU A 394 -1.73 -2.19 0.82
N PRO A 395 -1.32 -2.63 2.03
CA PRO A 395 -2.08 -3.64 2.76
C PRO A 395 -3.43 -3.13 3.31
N LEU A 396 -3.72 -1.83 3.21
CA LEU A 396 -5.01 -1.27 3.59
C LEU A 396 -5.90 -0.90 2.39
N THR A 397 -5.43 -1.03 1.17
CA THR A 397 -6.17 -0.57 -0.01
C THR A 397 -7.51 -1.29 -0.21
N ALA A 398 -7.56 -2.62 -0.12
CA ALA A 398 -8.78 -3.38 -0.40
C ALA A 398 -9.13 -4.56 0.55
N PRO A 399 -8.48 -4.80 1.72
CA PRO A 399 -8.85 -5.92 2.57
C PRO A 399 -10.27 -5.81 3.12
N HIS A 400 -10.73 -4.60 3.44
CA HIS A 400 -12.11 -4.34 3.88
C HIS A 400 -13.13 -4.66 2.79
N ALA A 401 -12.84 -4.41 1.52
CA ALA A 401 -13.69 -4.80 0.40
C ALA A 401 -13.79 -6.34 0.29
N ALA A 402 -12.67 -7.06 0.43
CA ALA A 402 -12.67 -8.53 0.44
C ALA A 402 -13.53 -9.08 1.58
N ILE A 403 -13.47 -8.49 2.79
CA ILE A 403 -14.30 -8.88 3.93
C ILE A 403 -15.80 -8.64 3.64
N ILE A 404 -16.16 -7.49 3.08
CA ILE A 404 -17.57 -7.20 2.74
C ILE A 404 -18.10 -8.11 1.64
N ASN A 405 -17.29 -8.41 0.63
CA ASN A 405 -17.64 -9.39 -0.40
C ASN A 405 -17.80 -10.79 0.21
N ALA A 406 -16.96 -11.19 1.18
CA ALA A 406 -17.09 -12.45 1.90
C ALA A 406 -18.39 -12.53 2.72
N ILE A 407 -18.81 -11.45 3.38
CA ILE A 407 -20.11 -11.38 4.08
C ILE A 407 -21.28 -11.65 3.12
N TYR A 408 -21.23 -11.01 1.95
CA TYR A 408 -22.25 -11.25 0.93
C TYR A 408 -22.26 -12.71 0.47
N GLN A 409 -21.12 -13.30 0.16
CA GLN A 409 -21.00 -14.70 -0.25
C GLN A 409 -21.44 -15.67 0.86
N ALA A 410 -21.29 -15.29 2.13
CA ALA A 410 -21.73 -16.09 3.27
C ALA A 410 -23.25 -16.15 3.40
N CYS A 411 -23.94 -15.02 3.29
CA CYS A 411 -25.35 -14.93 3.71
C CYS A 411 -26.23 -14.00 2.84
N GLY A 412 -25.72 -13.46 1.74
CA GLY A 412 -26.46 -12.55 0.85
C GLY A 412 -26.63 -11.12 1.38
N ALA A 413 -26.00 -10.78 2.52
CA ALA A 413 -26.09 -9.43 3.08
C ALA A 413 -25.15 -8.47 2.33
N ARG A 414 -25.67 -7.66 1.41
CA ARG A 414 -24.90 -6.66 0.68
C ARG A 414 -24.81 -5.35 1.49
N VAL A 415 -23.70 -5.17 2.20
CA VAL A 415 -23.42 -3.96 2.99
C VAL A 415 -22.62 -2.98 2.13
N ARG A 416 -23.16 -1.75 1.94
CA ARG A 416 -22.54 -0.68 1.15
C ARG A 416 -22.11 0.51 2.00
N HIS A 417 -22.32 0.47 3.31
CA HIS A 417 -22.04 1.55 4.24
C HIS A 417 -21.27 1.00 5.45
N LEU A 418 -19.97 1.26 5.46
CA LEU A 418 -19.06 0.80 6.52
C LEU A 418 -19.26 1.57 7.83
N PRO A 419 -18.86 0.97 8.95
CA PRO A 419 -18.52 -0.44 9.13
C PRO A 419 -19.76 -1.35 9.06
N ALA A 420 -19.58 -2.63 8.69
CA ALA A 420 -20.61 -3.65 8.63
C ALA A 420 -20.97 -4.16 10.04
N ARG A 421 -21.46 -3.27 10.88
CA ARG A 421 -21.91 -3.62 12.24
C ARG A 421 -23.05 -4.63 12.19
N PRO A 422 -23.25 -5.42 13.27
CA PRO A 422 -24.27 -6.44 13.34
C PRO A 422 -25.67 -5.99 12.88
N GLU A 423 -26.11 -4.81 13.29
CA GLU A 423 -27.39 -4.24 12.90
C GLU A 423 -27.51 -3.95 11.40
N LYS A 424 -26.40 -3.54 10.75
CA LYS A 424 -26.36 -3.29 9.30
C LYS A 424 -26.40 -4.62 8.51
N VAL A 425 -25.72 -5.64 9.00
CA VAL A 425 -25.77 -7.00 8.42
C VAL A 425 -27.17 -7.55 8.52
N LEU A 426 -27.80 -7.50 9.70
CA LEU A 426 -29.19 -7.95 9.87
C LEU A 426 -30.18 -7.17 9.01
N ALA A 427 -29.99 -5.86 8.85
CA ALA A 427 -30.84 -5.05 7.98
C ALA A 427 -30.68 -5.41 6.51
N ALA A 428 -29.49 -5.81 6.07
CA ALA A 428 -29.21 -6.24 4.70
C ALA A 428 -29.79 -7.63 4.39
N LEU A 429 -29.90 -8.53 5.39
CA LEU A 429 -30.53 -9.86 5.24
C LEU A 429 -32.04 -9.79 5.03
N LYS A 430 -32.69 -8.70 5.46
CA LYS A 430 -34.16 -8.52 5.36
C LYS A 430 -34.62 -7.95 4.02
N LYS A 431 -33.71 -7.57 3.16
CA LYS A 431 -33.99 -7.02 1.83
C LYS A 431 -33.92 -8.08 0.76
#